data_8bbe8ee56ed0650968528ec4e3dc890e
#
_entry.id   8bbe8ee56ed0650968528ec4e3dc890e
#
_cell.length_a   1.000
_cell.length_b   1.000
_cell.length_c   1.000
_cell.angle_alpha   90.00
_cell.angle_beta   90.00
_cell.angle_gamma   90.00
#
_symmetry.space_group_name_H-M   'P 1'
#
loop_
_entity.id
_entity.type
_entity.pdbx_description
1 polymer ?
#
loop_
_entity_poly.entity_id
_entity_poly.type
_entity_poly.pdbx_seq_one_letter_code
_entity_poly.pdbx_strand_id
1 'polypeptide(L)'
;MSSIRFAFGILTLLLLVAPAWAGHTLTSQEQKILAFWLSEHSHFRAATDGDCDCSDDIQQMKAGDGGVWRPVPDYHPYAATGDFNSDGILDFAVVVIDRTKSVHQFTLLVFNGPLSSGEVEPTFVASGLDLRYTGLAFGPPRPKPYRLIIGRFGTDNTSMLVPQGQTYKFR
;
A
#
# COMPACT_ATOMS: atom_id res chain seq x y z
N MET A 1 -63.44 -19.61 10.32
CA MET A 1 -62.56 -18.38 10.39
C MET A 1 -61.13 -18.84 10.60
N SER A 2 -60.36 -18.90 9.50
CA SER A 2 -58.95 -19.38 9.51
C SER A 2 -58.03 -18.18 9.51
N SER A 3 -57.22 -18.05 10.56
CA SER A 3 -56.21 -16.97 10.70
C SER A 3 -54.87 -17.41 10.08
N ILE A 4 -54.51 -16.82 8.98
CA ILE A 4 -53.18 -16.99 8.33
C ILE A 4 -52.18 -16.07 9.04
N ARG A 5 -51.17 -16.66 9.71
CA ARG A 5 -50.04 -15.92 10.31
C ARG A 5 -48.94 -15.85 9.28
N PHE A 6 -48.67 -14.65 8.77
CA PHE A 6 -47.49 -14.37 7.98
C PHE A 6 -46.26 -14.18 8.91
N ALA A 7 -45.32 -15.09 8.81
CA ALA A 7 -44.01 -14.93 9.46
C ALA A 7 -43.12 -14.10 8.52
N PHE A 8 -42.83 -12.86 8.91
CA PHE A 8 -41.80 -12.04 8.26
C PHE A 8 -40.43 -12.50 8.74
N GLY A 9 -39.70 -13.20 7.88
CA GLY A 9 -38.29 -13.51 8.07
C GLY A 9 -37.45 -12.29 7.75
N ILE A 10 -36.79 -11.70 8.75
CA ILE A 10 -35.81 -10.65 8.56
C ILE A 10 -34.53 -11.33 8.08
N LEU A 11 -34.22 -11.19 6.79
CA LEU A 11 -32.96 -11.62 6.19
C LEU A 11 -31.89 -10.58 6.56
N THR A 12 -31.10 -10.85 7.60
CA THR A 12 -29.97 -10.01 8.00
C THR A 12 -28.83 -10.24 7.02
N LEU A 13 -28.65 -9.32 6.08
CA LEU A 13 -27.53 -9.32 5.14
C LEU A 13 -26.24 -8.94 5.90
N LEU A 14 -25.45 -9.93 6.31
CA LEU A 14 -24.11 -9.73 6.85
C LEU A 14 -23.21 -9.26 5.70
N LEU A 15 -22.97 -7.95 5.61
CA LEU A 15 -21.91 -7.38 4.79
C LEU A 15 -20.57 -7.82 5.38
N LEU A 16 -19.97 -8.85 4.79
CA LEU A 16 -18.59 -9.22 5.03
C LEU A 16 -17.71 -8.10 4.45
N VAL A 17 -17.33 -7.13 5.28
CA VAL A 17 -16.28 -6.17 4.97
C VAL A 17 -14.96 -6.96 4.93
N ALA A 18 -14.51 -7.33 3.74
CA ALA A 18 -13.19 -7.92 3.58
C ALA A 18 -12.14 -6.91 4.05
N PRO A 19 -11.24 -7.28 4.97
CA PRO A 19 -10.17 -6.37 5.37
C PRO A 19 -9.25 -6.13 4.17
N ALA A 20 -9.03 -4.87 3.84
CA ALA A 20 -8.02 -4.49 2.85
C ALA A 20 -6.63 -4.87 3.41
N TRP A 21 -5.92 -5.75 2.73
CA TRP A 21 -4.61 -6.25 3.11
C TRP A 21 -3.49 -5.50 2.40
N ALA A 22 -2.38 -5.32 3.08
CA ALA A 22 -1.20 -4.62 2.59
C ALA A 22 -0.51 -5.33 1.41
N GLY A 23 0.00 -4.54 0.47
CA GLY A 23 0.83 -5.02 -0.64
C GLY A 23 0.03 -5.43 -1.88
N HIS A 24 -0.86 -4.58 -2.38
CA HIS A 24 -1.70 -4.88 -3.53
C HIS A 24 -1.08 -4.47 -4.86
N THR A 25 -1.42 -5.22 -5.90
CA THR A 25 -1.34 -4.72 -7.27
C THR A 25 -2.14 -3.41 -7.37
N LEU A 26 -1.53 -2.36 -7.90
CA LEU A 26 -2.20 -1.09 -8.10
C LEU A 26 -3.47 -1.27 -8.94
N THR A 27 -4.55 -0.62 -8.55
CA THR A 27 -5.78 -0.56 -9.32
C THR A 27 -5.55 0.13 -10.67
N SER A 28 -6.46 -0.06 -11.63
CA SER A 28 -6.36 0.61 -12.93
C SER A 28 -6.32 2.15 -12.83
N GLN A 29 -6.93 2.73 -11.79
CA GLN A 29 -6.89 4.17 -11.55
C GLN A 29 -5.52 4.61 -11.00
N GLU A 30 -4.99 3.92 -10.01
CA GLU A 30 -3.67 4.18 -9.43
C GLU A 30 -2.57 4.01 -10.49
N GLN A 31 -2.67 2.99 -11.35
CA GLN A 31 -1.77 2.80 -12.48
C GLN A 31 -1.81 3.98 -13.48
N LYS A 32 -2.99 4.54 -13.76
CA LYS A 32 -3.11 5.71 -14.64
C LYS A 32 -2.47 6.96 -14.03
N ILE A 33 -2.68 7.20 -12.73
CA ILE A 33 -2.06 8.31 -12.00
C ILE A 33 -0.54 8.17 -12.02
N LEU A 34 -0.03 6.97 -11.69
CA LEU A 34 1.41 6.72 -11.73
C LEU A 34 1.98 6.88 -13.15
N ALA A 35 1.29 6.36 -14.17
CA ALA A 35 1.73 6.50 -15.56
C ALA A 35 1.77 7.95 -16.01
N PHE A 36 0.78 8.77 -15.62
CA PHE A 36 0.77 10.19 -15.88
C PHE A 36 1.97 10.88 -15.20
N TRP A 37 2.18 10.64 -13.90
CA TRP A 37 3.30 11.21 -13.17
C TRP A 37 4.66 10.82 -13.79
N LEU A 38 4.82 9.55 -14.19
CA LEU A 38 6.04 9.08 -14.86
C LEU A 38 6.25 9.72 -16.24
N SER A 39 5.19 10.11 -16.96
CA SER A 39 5.31 10.78 -18.24
C SER A 39 5.91 12.18 -18.11
N GLU A 40 5.58 12.89 -17.03
CA GLU A 40 6.14 14.19 -16.69
C GLU A 40 7.54 14.09 -16.05
N HIS A 41 7.88 12.93 -15.51
CA HIS A 41 9.14 12.67 -14.79
C HIS A 41 9.94 11.55 -15.46
N SER A 42 10.31 11.75 -16.73
CA SER A 42 10.85 10.71 -17.62
C SER A 42 12.15 10.04 -17.16
N HIS A 43 12.86 10.60 -16.19
CA HIS A 43 14.04 9.99 -15.58
C HIS A 43 13.69 8.94 -14.50
N PHE A 44 12.44 8.85 -14.08
CA PHE A 44 11.97 7.79 -13.19
C PHE A 44 11.37 6.61 -13.97
N ARG A 45 11.32 5.47 -13.30
CA ARG A 45 10.49 4.32 -13.65
C ARG A 45 9.87 3.73 -12.40
N ALA A 46 8.76 3.02 -12.54
CA ALA A 46 8.24 2.24 -11.42
C ALA A 46 9.27 1.18 -10.98
N ALA A 47 9.40 1.01 -9.67
CA ALA A 47 10.15 -0.11 -9.12
C ALA A 47 9.33 -1.40 -9.26
N THR A 48 10.03 -2.52 -9.44
CA THR A 48 9.45 -3.85 -9.61
C THR A 48 9.95 -4.80 -8.52
N ASP A 49 9.32 -5.95 -8.36
CA ASP A 49 9.77 -6.98 -7.42
C ASP A 49 11.26 -7.35 -7.62
N GLY A 50 11.74 -7.31 -8.88
CA GLY A 50 13.14 -7.59 -9.21
C GLY A 50 14.16 -6.55 -8.71
N ASP A 51 13.70 -5.36 -8.32
CA ASP A 51 14.58 -4.32 -7.79
C ASP A 51 14.84 -4.46 -6.27
N CYS A 52 14.13 -5.40 -5.62
CA CYS A 52 14.17 -5.58 -4.16
C CYS A 52 15.39 -6.38 -3.70
N ASP A 53 15.93 -7.30 -4.50
CA ASP A 53 16.88 -8.34 -4.05
C ASP A 53 16.32 -9.21 -2.90
N CYS A 54 14.99 -9.44 -2.85
CA CYS A 54 14.26 -10.07 -1.75
C CYS A 54 13.21 -11.08 -2.24
N SER A 55 13.52 -11.86 -3.25
CA SER A 55 12.58 -12.80 -3.89
C SER A 55 11.98 -13.81 -2.91
N ASP A 56 12.79 -14.34 -1.99
CA ASP A 56 12.36 -15.32 -1.02
C ASP A 56 11.42 -14.71 0.02
N ASP A 57 11.72 -13.49 0.48
CA ASP A 57 10.86 -12.76 1.40
C ASP A 57 9.50 -12.43 0.73
N ILE A 58 9.50 -12.04 -0.54
CA ILE A 58 8.25 -11.83 -1.30
C ILE A 58 7.43 -13.12 -1.36
N GLN A 59 8.06 -14.26 -1.64
CA GLN A 59 7.36 -15.55 -1.66
C GLN A 59 6.80 -15.91 -0.28
N GLN A 60 7.56 -15.68 0.78
CA GLN A 60 7.11 -15.88 2.16
C GLN A 60 5.92 -14.98 2.50
N MET A 61 5.95 -13.70 2.13
CA MET A 61 4.80 -12.79 2.30
C MET A 61 3.57 -13.27 1.56
N LYS A 62 3.73 -13.78 0.33
CA LYS A 62 2.62 -14.32 -0.47
C LYS A 62 2.03 -15.61 0.11
N ALA A 63 2.87 -16.50 0.61
CA ALA A 63 2.44 -17.78 1.17
C ALA A 63 1.99 -17.68 2.64
N GLY A 64 2.46 -16.68 3.39
CA GLY A 64 2.39 -16.60 4.83
C GLY A 64 3.46 -17.48 5.51
N ASP A 65 3.87 -17.08 6.70
CA ASP A 65 4.90 -17.78 7.48
C ASP A 65 4.34 -18.83 8.44
N GLY A 66 3.01 -19.01 8.45
CA GLY A 66 2.32 -19.88 9.39
C GLY A 66 2.19 -19.30 10.81
N GLY A 67 2.72 -18.12 11.07
CA GLY A 67 2.68 -17.40 12.34
C GLY A 67 1.63 -16.28 12.37
N VAL A 68 2.05 -15.10 12.81
CA VAL A 68 1.17 -13.92 12.94
C VAL A 68 0.90 -13.24 11.60
N TRP A 69 1.77 -13.42 10.62
CA TRP A 69 1.62 -12.88 9.28
C TRP A 69 0.70 -13.76 8.44
N ARG A 70 -0.40 -13.19 8.01
CA ARG A 70 -1.33 -13.87 7.10
C ARG A 70 -0.78 -13.77 5.67
N PRO A 71 -1.11 -14.76 4.81
CA PRO A 71 -0.77 -14.68 3.40
C PRO A 71 -1.30 -13.39 2.75
N VAL A 72 -0.46 -12.77 1.94
CA VAL A 72 -0.80 -11.63 1.07
C VAL A 72 -0.51 -12.04 -0.37
N PRO A 73 -1.41 -12.77 -1.05
CA PRO A 73 -1.14 -13.39 -2.36
C PRO A 73 -0.63 -12.42 -3.41
N ASP A 74 -1.14 -11.18 -3.38
CA ASP A 74 -0.80 -10.12 -4.33
C ASP A 74 0.27 -9.16 -3.78
N TYR A 75 1.13 -9.63 -2.87
CA TYR A 75 2.16 -8.78 -2.27
C TYR A 75 3.19 -8.33 -3.31
N HIS A 76 3.41 -7.01 -3.35
CA HIS A 76 4.48 -6.34 -4.07
C HIS A 76 5.22 -5.41 -3.10
N PRO A 77 6.56 -5.50 -2.98
CA PRO A 77 7.30 -4.76 -1.95
C PRO A 77 7.23 -3.25 -2.12
N TYR A 78 6.96 -2.76 -3.33
CA TYR A 78 7.02 -1.35 -3.68
C TYR A 78 5.67 -0.71 -3.97
N ALA A 79 4.59 -1.35 -3.54
CA ALA A 79 3.24 -0.80 -3.62
C ALA A 79 2.45 -1.10 -2.34
N ALA A 80 1.64 -0.15 -1.91
CA ALA A 80 0.71 -0.34 -0.81
C ALA A 80 -0.50 0.57 -1.00
N THR A 81 -1.67 0.09 -0.60
CA THR A 81 -2.92 0.85 -0.58
C THR A 81 -3.52 0.80 0.83
N GLY A 82 -4.08 1.91 1.30
CA GLY A 82 -4.73 1.99 2.59
C GLY A 82 -5.05 3.43 2.96
N ASP A 83 -5.77 3.61 4.03
CA ASP A 83 -6.04 4.93 4.63
C ASP A 83 -4.86 5.32 5.54
N PHE A 84 -3.82 5.92 4.95
CA PHE A 84 -2.57 6.20 5.66
C PHE A 84 -2.67 7.38 6.62
N ASN A 85 -3.57 8.32 6.32
CA ASN A 85 -3.80 9.55 7.09
C ASN A 85 -4.97 9.42 8.09
N SER A 86 -5.77 8.35 8.00
CA SER A 86 -6.95 8.06 8.84
C SER A 86 -8.12 9.03 8.60
N ASP A 87 -8.33 9.45 7.33
CA ASP A 87 -9.46 10.28 6.91
C ASP A 87 -10.65 9.47 6.37
N GLY A 88 -10.50 8.14 6.28
CA GLY A 88 -11.51 7.22 5.80
C GLY A 88 -11.49 7.02 4.29
N ILE A 89 -10.56 7.63 3.57
CA ILE A 89 -10.39 7.52 2.12
C ILE A 89 -9.13 6.70 1.82
N LEU A 90 -9.17 5.90 0.74
CA LEU A 90 -8.00 5.11 0.36
C LEU A 90 -6.94 6.00 -0.31
N ASP A 91 -5.72 5.86 0.18
CA ASP A 91 -4.48 6.39 -0.36
C ASP A 91 -3.71 5.27 -1.05
N PHE A 92 -2.72 5.60 -1.87
CA PHE A 92 -1.74 4.64 -2.32
C PHE A 92 -0.31 5.17 -2.23
N ALA A 93 0.61 4.26 -2.02
CA ALA A 93 2.04 4.52 -2.01
C ALA A 93 2.74 3.64 -3.04
N VAL A 94 3.72 4.19 -3.72
CA VAL A 94 4.51 3.48 -4.72
C VAL A 94 5.95 3.95 -4.69
N VAL A 95 6.86 3.03 -4.98
CA VAL A 95 8.29 3.34 -5.12
C VAL A 95 8.63 3.47 -6.59
N VAL A 96 9.39 4.50 -6.91
CA VAL A 96 9.98 4.72 -8.24
C VAL A 96 11.50 4.77 -8.14
N ILE A 97 12.18 4.49 -9.24
CA ILE A 97 13.63 4.47 -9.35
C ILE A 97 14.09 5.62 -10.25
N ASP A 98 14.96 6.47 -9.71
CA ASP A 98 15.67 7.51 -10.44
C ASP A 98 16.80 6.88 -11.25
N ARG A 99 16.62 6.79 -12.57
CA ARG A 99 17.57 6.17 -13.51
C ARG A 99 18.84 6.98 -13.69
N THR A 100 18.91 8.20 -13.19
CA THR A 100 20.11 9.03 -13.23
C THR A 100 21.08 8.74 -12.10
N LYS A 101 20.64 7.95 -11.10
CA LYS A 101 21.42 7.62 -9.91
C LYS A 101 21.83 6.15 -9.92
N SER A 102 23.04 5.87 -9.42
CA SER A 102 23.56 4.51 -9.22
C SER A 102 23.37 3.99 -7.79
N VAL A 103 23.25 4.90 -6.82
CA VAL A 103 23.02 4.60 -5.39
C VAL A 103 21.90 5.50 -4.85
N HIS A 104 21.20 5.04 -3.80
CA HIS A 104 20.09 5.78 -3.20
C HIS A 104 19.06 6.25 -4.26
N GLN A 105 18.78 5.35 -5.19
CA GLN A 105 17.99 5.66 -6.39
C GLN A 105 16.48 5.58 -6.17
N PHE A 106 16.03 5.05 -5.02
CA PHE A 106 14.61 4.88 -4.75
C PHE A 106 13.97 6.17 -4.25
N THR A 107 12.75 6.40 -4.71
CA THR A 107 11.91 7.50 -4.27
C THR A 107 10.53 6.92 -3.93
N LEU A 108 10.08 7.18 -2.71
CA LEU A 108 8.72 6.85 -2.26
C LEU A 108 7.79 8.01 -2.62
N LEU A 109 6.71 7.70 -3.29
CA LEU A 109 5.60 8.60 -3.58
C LEU A 109 4.37 8.15 -2.79
N VAL A 110 3.64 9.08 -2.18
CA VAL A 110 2.35 8.82 -1.56
C VAL A 110 1.31 9.76 -2.15
N PHE A 111 0.18 9.20 -2.55
CA PHE A 111 -0.94 9.92 -3.11
C PHE A 111 -2.14 9.74 -2.20
N ASN A 112 -2.67 10.83 -1.66
CA ASN A 112 -3.88 10.78 -0.84
C ASN A 112 -5.14 10.78 -1.70
N GLY A 113 -6.14 10.03 -1.24
CA GLY A 113 -7.49 10.12 -1.80
C GLY A 113 -8.21 11.44 -1.46
N PRO A 114 -9.31 11.77 -2.16
CA PRO A 114 -9.91 10.99 -3.24
C PRO A 114 -9.13 11.10 -4.55
N LEU A 115 -8.84 9.94 -5.16
CA LEU A 115 -8.09 9.87 -6.41
C LEU A 115 -9.03 10.23 -7.58
N SER A 116 -8.84 11.38 -8.19
CA SER A 116 -9.56 11.78 -9.40
C SER A 116 -8.79 11.38 -10.66
N SER A 117 -9.49 11.17 -11.77
CA SER A 117 -8.84 11.01 -13.08
C SER A 117 -8.31 12.37 -13.54
N GLY A 118 -7.05 12.65 -13.35
CA GLY A 118 -6.41 13.91 -13.74
C GLY A 118 -4.99 14.00 -13.23
N GLU A 119 -4.42 15.19 -13.31
CA GLU A 119 -3.12 15.50 -12.70
C GLU A 119 -3.25 15.42 -11.19
N VAL A 120 -2.69 14.34 -10.62
CA VAL A 120 -2.65 14.13 -9.17
C VAL A 120 -1.18 14.13 -8.77
N GLU A 121 -0.80 15.15 -8.02
CA GLU A 121 0.54 15.22 -7.45
C GLU A 121 0.63 14.40 -6.16
N PRO A 122 1.78 13.75 -5.88
CA PRO A 122 1.97 13.07 -4.63
C PRO A 122 1.96 14.05 -3.45
N THR A 123 1.24 13.72 -2.41
CA THR A 123 1.18 14.51 -1.16
C THR A 123 2.46 14.38 -0.33
N PHE A 124 3.26 13.35 -0.64
CA PHE A 124 4.55 13.14 -0.01
C PHE A 124 5.52 12.50 -1.00
N VAL A 125 6.74 13.03 -1.01
CA VAL A 125 7.86 12.52 -1.81
C VAL A 125 9.08 12.39 -0.92
N ALA A 126 9.66 11.19 -0.86
CA ALA A 126 10.93 10.95 -0.18
C ALA A 126 11.93 10.33 -1.15
N SER A 127 12.91 11.10 -1.56
CA SER A 127 13.94 10.69 -2.52
C SER A 127 15.26 10.30 -1.82
N GLY A 128 16.11 9.60 -2.57
CA GLY A 128 17.45 9.24 -2.08
C GLY A 128 17.44 8.08 -1.09
N LEU A 129 16.44 7.22 -1.18
CA LEU A 129 16.32 6.05 -0.30
C LEU A 129 17.14 4.86 -0.85
N ASP A 130 17.55 3.97 0.05
CA ASP A 130 17.99 2.62 -0.27
C ASP A 130 16.90 1.65 0.22
N LEU A 131 16.08 1.16 -0.70
CA LEU A 131 14.97 0.27 -0.40
C LEU A 131 15.20 -1.16 -0.89
N ARG A 132 16.42 -1.55 -1.15
CA ARG A 132 16.75 -2.97 -1.37
C ARG A 132 16.50 -3.75 -0.08
N TYR A 133 16.01 -4.99 -0.21
CA TYR A 133 15.60 -5.83 0.92
C TYR A 133 14.51 -5.20 1.80
N THR A 134 13.71 -4.29 1.23
CA THR A 134 12.72 -3.51 1.98
C THR A 134 11.38 -3.58 1.29
N GLY A 135 10.31 -3.66 2.07
CA GLY A 135 8.94 -3.68 1.57
C GLY A 135 8.03 -2.68 2.27
N LEU A 136 7.01 -2.26 1.54
CA LEU A 136 5.90 -1.47 2.07
C LEU A 136 4.85 -2.38 2.68
N ALA A 137 4.27 -1.98 3.81
CA ALA A 137 3.17 -2.69 4.46
C ALA A 137 2.19 -1.72 5.11
N PHE A 138 0.88 -2.09 5.11
CA PHE A 138 -0.18 -1.37 5.79
C PHE A 138 -1.21 -2.36 6.35
N GLY A 139 -1.66 -2.16 7.57
CA GLY A 139 -2.69 -3.00 8.17
C GLY A 139 -2.18 -3.99 9.21
N PRO A 140 -2.99 -5.06 9.50
CA PRO A 140 -2.60 -6.09 10.44
C PRO A 140 -1.30 -6.80 10.01
N PRO A 141 -0.55 -7.41 10.97
CA PRO A 141 -0.92 -7.62 12.37
C PRO A 141 -0.64 -6.43 13.30
N ARG A 142 -0.26 -5.28 12.77
CA ARG A 142 0.01 -4.08 13.59
C ARG A 142 -1.26 -3.57 14.26
N PRO A 143 -1.16 -2.93 15.45
CA PRO A 143 -2.32 -2.32 16.11
C PRO A 143 -2.80 -1.07 15.37
N LYS A 144 -4.09 -0.76 15.51
CA LYS A 144 -4.64 0.53 15.04
C LYS A 144 -4.16 1.71 15.89
N PRO A 145 -4.03 2.91 15.34
CA PRO A 145 -4.28 3.25 13.94
C PRO A 145 -3.19 2.69 13.04
N TYR A 146 -3.58 2.11 11.90
CA TYR A 146 -2.63 1.60 10.93
C TYR A 146 -1.81 2.75 10.32
N ARG A 147 -0.57 2.45 9.93
CA ARG A 147 0.35 3.40 9.27
C ARG A 147 1.06 2.68 8.14
N LEU A 148 1.44 3.42 7.13
CA LEU A 148 2.33 2.91 6.12
C LEU A 148 3.70 2.64 6.75
N ILE A 149 4.14 1.40 6.65
CA ILE A 149 5.39 0.90 7.19
C ILE A 149 6.34 0.63 6.05
N ILE A 150 7.59 0.97 6.25
CA ILE A 150 8.71 0.62 5.39
C ILE A 150 9.60 -0.26 6.23
N GLY A 151 9.60 -1.55 5.95
CA GLY A 151 10.30 -2.57 6.75
C GLY A 151 11.38 -3.28 5.97
N ARG A 152 12.56 -3.43 6.54
CA ARG A 152 13.62 -4.25 5.98
C ARG A 152 13.38 -5.71 6.34
N PHE A 153 13.29 -6.56 5.33
CA PHE A 153 13.05 -7.99 5.51
C PHE A 153 14.14 -8.64 6.39
N GLY A 154 13.75 -9.66 7.15
CA GLY A 154 14.64 -10.39 8.05
C GLY A 154 15.19 -9.59 9.23
N THR A 155 14.66 -8.39 9.50
CA THR A 155 15.12 -7.51 10.60
C THR A 155 13.94 -6.80 11.28
N ASP A 156 14.21 -6.20 12.46
CA ASP A 156 13.25 -5.33 13.15
C ASP A 156 13.34 -3.85 12.67
N ASN A 157 14.18 -3.57 11.68
CA ASN A 157 14.35 -2.21 11.17
C ASN A 157 13.13 -1.79 10.38
N THR A 158 12.32 -0.94 10.97
CA THR A 158 11.11 -0.39 10.37
C THR A 158 11.06 1.11 10.57
N SER A 159 10.60 1.82 9.54
CA SER A 159 10.18 3.22 9.61
C SER A 159 8.70 3.29 9.33
N MET A 160 8.00 4.22 9.97
CA MET A 160 6.59 4.47 9.74
C MET A 160 6.39 5.85 9.15
N LEU A 161 5.48 5.97 8.19
CA LEU A 161 4.95 7.25 7.78
C LEU A 161 3.84 7.67 8.74
N VAL A 162 4.01 8.84 9.36
CA VAL A 162 3.04 9.42 10.27
C VAL A 162 2.48 10.71 9.65
N PRO A 163 1.15 10.89 9.60
CA PRO A 163 0.56 12.13 9.10
C PRO A 163 1.07 13.36 9.82
N GLN A 164 1.33 14.43 9.07
CA GLN A 164 1.70 15.75 9.57
C GLN A 164 1.00 16.83 8.76
N GLY A 165 -0.18 17.25 9.20
CA GLY A 165 -1.05 18.09 8.41
C GLY A 165 -1.54 17.33 7.16
N GLN A 166 -1.32 17.91 5.99
CA GLN A 166 -1.70 17.29 4.70
C GLN A 166 -0.57 16.45 4.07
N THR A 167 0.55 16.24 4.75
CA THR A 167 1.68 15.46 4.29
C THR A 167 2.10 14.45 5.36
N TYR A 168 3.28 13.87 5.25
CA TYR A 168 3.79 12.82 6.13
C TYR A 168 5.21 13.14 6.60
N LYS A 169 5.63 12.44 7.65
CA LYS A 169 7.04 12.36 8.09
C LYS A 169 7.39 10.93 8.48
N PHE A 170 8.66 10.59 8.36
CA PHE A 170 9.21 9.37 8.94
C PHE A 170 9.33 9.44 10.46
N ARG A 171 9.07 8.29 11.09
CA ARG A 171 9.25 8.07 12.51
C ARG A 171 9.90 6.70 12.73
#